data_706c72297e6f31bfc5cd73657f55a576
#
_entry.id   706c72297e6f31bfc5cd73657f55a576
#
_cell.length_a   1.000
_cell.length_b   1.000
_cell.length_c   1.000
_cell.angle_alpha   90.00
_cell.angle_beta   90.00
_cell.angle_gamma   90.00
#
_symmetry.space_group_name_H-M   'P 1'
#
loop_
_entity.id
_entity.type
_entity.pdbx_description
1 polymer ?
#
loop_
_entity_poly.entity_id
_entity_poly.type
_entity_poly.pdbx_seq_one_letter_code
_entity_poly.pdbx_strand_id
1 'polypeptide(L)'
;MAAKTSLDSFDRKILDCLQDDCDMPLAEVARRVGLSTTPCWRRINRLQEAGIIRARVALLERKAVNAGVTVFVAVRTAQHNAQWLGRFAKAVASFPEVMDCYRMSGEIDYLIRLALPDIEAYDAFYKRLIAKIELSDVTSMFAMEEIKSTTRLPLNYLP
;
A
#
# COMPACT_ATOMS: atom_id res chain seq x y z
N MET A 1 2.75 -19.17 -13.51
CA MET A 1 3.78 -18.12 -13.66
C MET A 1 3.28 -17.15 -14.72
N ALA A 2 2.92 -15.93 -14.36
CA ALA A 2 2.54 -14.92 -15.36
C ALA A 2 3.76 -14.62 -16.23
N ALA A 3 3.56 -14.57 -17.56
CA ALA A 3 4.60 -14.20 -18.51
C ALA A 3 5.17 -12.83 -18.08
N LYS A 4 6.49 -12.74 -17.95
CA LYS A 4 7.17 -11.51 -17.56
C LYS A 4 6.94 -10.49 -18.68
N THR A 5 5.94 -9.62 -18.53
CA THR A 5 5.64 -8.58 -19.52
C THR A 5 6.86 -7.65 -19.57
N SER A 6 7.57 -7.67 -20.68
CA SER A 6 8.68 -6.74 -20.91
C SER A 6 8.15 -5.33 -20.99
N LEU A 7 8.67 -4.44 -20.17
CA LEU A 7 8.34 -3.01 -20.15
C LEU A 7 9.41 -2.24 -20.93
N ASP A 8 8.96 -1.42 -21.88
CA ASP A 8 9.86 -0.54 -22.63
C ASP A 8 9.87 0.91 -22.09
N SER A 9 10.65 1.76 -22.74
CA SER A 9 10.77 3.17 -22.35
C SER A 9 9.46 3.96 -22.45
N PHE A 10 8.56 3.59 -23.37
CA PHE A 10 7.25 4.21 -23.49
C PHE A 10 6.33 3.78 -22.35
N ASP A 11 6.36 2.51 -21.97
CA ASP A 11 5.59 2.00 -20.84
C ASP A 11 6.01 2.68 -19.54
N ARG A 12 7.32 2.86 -19.33
CA ARG A 12 7.86 3.63 -18.18
C ARG A 12 7.29 5.05 -18.16
N LYS A 13 7.38 5.79 -19.26
CA LYS A 13 6.86 7.16 -19.36
C LYS A 13 5.35 7.23 -19.10
N ILE A 14 4.58 6.27 -19.62
CA ILE A 14 3.14 6.17 -19.36
C ILE A 14 2.88 5.96 -17.86
N LEU A 15 3.59 5.01 -17.23
CA LEU A 15 3.45 4.74 -15.79
C LEU A 15 3.85 5.94 -14.94
N ASP A 16 4.90 6.69 -15.33
CA ASP A 16 5.28 7.94 -14.66
C ASP A 16 4.16 8.98 -14.71
N CYS A 17 3.57 9.21 -15.90
CA CYS A 17 2.44 10.13 -16.03
C CYS A 17 1.25 9.71 -15.15
N LEU A 18 0.89 8.43 -15.17
CA LEU A 18 -0.27 7.92 -14.43
C LEU A 18 -0.05 7.83 -12.91
N GLN A 19 1.20 7.77 -12.45
CA GLN A 19 1.53 7.89 -11.02
C GLN A 19 1.47 9.34 -10.53
N ASP A 20 1.70 10.33 -11.41
CA ASP A 20 1.55 11.75 -11.08
C ASP A 20 0.08 12.17 -11.07
N ASP A 21 -0.67 11.78 -12.11
CA ASP A 21 -2.08 12.12 -12.27
C ASP A 21 -2.78 11.02 -13.09
N CYS A 22 -3.56 10.17 -12.39
CA CYS A 22 -4.29 9.08 -13.05
C CYS A 22 -5.54 9.54 -13.82
N ASP A 23 -6.00 10.78 -13.60
CA ASP A 23 -7.14 11.39 -14.30
C ASP A 23 -6.71 12.22 -15.52
N MET A 24 -5.39 12.29 -15.78
CA MET A 24 -4.86 12.98 -16.96
C MET A 24 -5.53 12.46 -18.25
N PRO A 25 -6.05 13.35 -19.11
CA PRO A 25 -6.65 12.97 -20.38
C PRO A 25 -5.70 12.15 -21.24
N LEU A 26 -6.21 11.08 -21.88
CA LEU A 26 -5.40 10.19 -22.71
C LEU A 26 -4.58 10.93 -23.79
N ALA A 27 -5.16 11.95 -24.41
CA ALA A 27 -4.46 12.78 -25.40
C ALA A 27 -3.24 13.49 -24.81
N GLU A 28 -3.33 13.93 -23.56
CA GLU A 28 -2.23 14.59 -22.86
C GLU A 28 -1.14 13.58 -22.46
N VAL A 29 -1.53 12.40 -21.96
CA VAL A 29 -0.57 11.30 -21.70
C VAL A 29 0.18 10.95 -22.98
N ALA A 30 -0.55 10.74 -24.09
CA ALA A 30 0.02 10.38 -25.39
C ALA A 30 1.02 11.46 -25.86
N ARG A 31 0.66 12.73 -25.75
CA ARG A 31 1.53 13.88 -26.08
C ARG A 31 2.81 13.86 -25.26
N ARG A 32 2.71 13.69 -23.93
CA ARG A 32 3.87 13.68 -23.01
C ARG A 32 4.84 12.54 -23.29
N VAL A 33 4.32 11.37 -23.66
CA VAL A 33 5.16 10.20 -23.95
C VAL A 33 5.66 10.11 -25.38
N GLY A 34 5.18 11.00 -26.29
CA GLY A 34 5.57 11.00 -27.70
C GLY A 34 4.88 9.93 -28.54
N LEU A 35 3.63 9.62 -28.23
CA LEU A 35 2.78 8.66 -28.94
C LEU A 35 1.51 9.32 -29.47
N SER A 36 0.87 8.72 -30.48
CA SER A 36 -0.55 9.01 -30.77
C SER A 36 -1.48 8.30 -29.76
N THR A 37 -2.72 8.78 -29.66
CA THR A 37 -3.69 8.30 -28.65
C THR A 37 -3.98 6.81 -28.70
N THR A 38 -4.13 6.25 -29.90
CA THR A 38 -4.48 4.82 -30.06
C THR A 38 -3.37 3.87 -29.55
N PRO A 39 -2.09 4.00 -29.94
CA PRO A 39 -1.01 3.21 -29.34
C PRO A 39 -0.86 3.44 -27.83
N CYS A 40 -1.03 4.67 -27.36
CA CYS A 40 -0.97 4.99 -25.93
C CYS A 40 -2.06 4.23 -25.16
N TRP A 41 -3.30 4.28 -25.64
CA TRP A 41 -4.43 3.56 -25.06
C TRP A 41 -4.20 2.03 -25.00
N ARG A 42 -3.72 1.45 -26.13
CA ARG A 42 -3.41 0.01 -26.18
C ARG A 42 -2.37 -0.40 -25.13
N ARG A 43 -1.35 0.43 -24.93
CA ARG A 43 -0.32 0.18 -23.91
C ARG A 43 -0.90 0.27 -22.49
N ILE A 44 -1.69 1.28 -22.19
CA ILE A 44 -2.35 1.41 -20.87
C ILE A 44 -3.21 0.19 -20.57
N ASN A 45 -4.04 -0.26 -21.53
CA ASN A 45 -4.86 -1.45 -21.34
C ASN A 45 -4.01 -2.71 -21.11
N ARG A 46 -2.96 -2.90 -21.90
CA ARG A 46 -2.03 -4.02 -21.70
C ARG A 46 -1.40 -3.99 -20.29
N LEU A 47 -1.01 -2.83 -19.80
CA LEU A 47 -0.44 -2.67 -18.45
C LEU A 47 -1.48 -2.98 -17.35
N GLN A 48 -2.74 -2.65 -17.57
CA GLN A 48 -3.84 -3.01 -16.67
C GLN A 48 -4.14 -4.52 -16.70
N GLU A 49 -4.27 -5.11 -17.90
CA GLU A 49 -4.50 -6.56 -18.09
C GLU A 49 -3.35 -7.40 -17.52
N ALA A 50 -2.12 -6.92 -17.63
CA ALA A 50 -0.95 -7.55 -17.03
C ALA A 50 -0.86 -7.37 -15.50
N GLY A 51 -1.77 -6.61 -14.86
CA GLY A 51 -1.77 -6.33 -13.43
C GLY A 51 -0.66 -5.40 -12.96
N ILE A 52 0.06 -4.74 -13.88
CA ILE A 52 1.10 -3.75 -13.57
C ILE A 52 0.43 -2.49 -13.00
N ILE A 53 -0.65 -2.03 -13.63
CA ILE A 53 -1.57 -1.04 -13.06
C ILE A 53 -2.66 -1.82 -12.33
N ARG A 54 -2.61 -1.86 -11.00
CA ARG A 54 -3.56 -2.63 -10.18
C ARG A 54 -4.93 -1.95 -10.05
N ALA A 55 -4.92 -0.62 -9.87
CA ALA A 55 -6.11 0.19 -9.67
C ALA A 55 -5.80 1.67 -9.92
N ARG A 56 -6.85 2.45 -10.14
CA ARG A 56 -6.84 3.91 -10.06
C ARG A 56 -7.67 4.30 -8.85
N VAL A 57 -7.12 5.09 -7.94
CA VAL A 57 -7.76 5.44 -6.67
C VAL A 57 -7.56 6.92 -6.38
N ALA A 58 -8.53 7.53 -5.71
CA ALA A 58 -8.35 8.85 -5.13
C ALA A 58 -7.49 8.76 -3.88
N LEU A 59 -6.51 9.63 -3.73
CA LEU A 59 -5.77 9.81 -2.49
C LEU A 59 -6.46 10.86 -1.65
N LEU A 60 -6.77 10.53 -0.40
CA LEU A 60 -7.49 11.41 0.51
C LEU A 60 -6.51 12.13 1.45
N GLU A 61 -6.83 13.39 1.74
CA GLU A 61 -6.15 14.11 2.83
C GLU A 61 -6.59 13.52 4.17
N ARG A 62 -5.65 12.86 4.85
CA ARG A 62 -5.92 12.05 6.05
C ARG A 62 -6.54 12.87 7.19
N LYS A 63 -6.06 14.09 7.42
CA LYS A 63 -6.61 14.98 8.45
C LYS A 63 -8.03 15.42 8.14
N ALA A 64 -8.34 15.62 6.86
CA ALA A 64 -9.69 16.02 6.42
C ALA A 64 -10.73 14.91 6.62
N VAL A 65 -10.31 13.65 6.62
CA VAL A 65 -11.18 12.48 6.87
C VAL A 65 -11.01 11.90 8.27
N ASN A 66 -10.47 12.69 9.20
CA ASN A 66 -10.26 12.31 10.59
C ASN A 66 -9.44 11.02 10.80
N ALA A 67 -8.40 10.82 9.99
CA ALA A 67 -7.47 9.69 10.04
C ALA A 67 -6.01 10.15 10.13
N GLY A 68 -5.77 11.27 10.85
CA GLY A 68 -4.50 11.99 10.87
C GLY A 68 -3.42 11.34 11.73
N VAL A 69 -3.77 10.47 12.67
CA VAL A 69 -2.80 9.81 13.56
C VAL A 69 -2.28 8.55 12.90
N THR A 70 -0.95 8.48 12.72
CA THR A 70 -0.27 7.26 12.26
C THR A 70 0.34 6.53 13.43
N VAL A 71 0.05 5.22 13.55
CA VAL A 71 0.66 4.36 14.56
C VAL A 71 1.33 3.17 13.87
N PHE A 72 2.57 2.90 14.25
CA PHE A 72 3.27 1.68 13.87
C PHE A 72 3.21 0.70 15.05
N VAL A 73 2.70 -0.50 14.80
CA VAL A 73 2.57 -1.56 15.80
C VAL A 73 3.50 -2.69 15.42
N ALA A 74 4.56 -2.83 16.22
CA ALA A 74 5.49 -3.96 16.13
C ALA A 74 4.95 -5.13 16.95
N VAL A 75 4.85 -6.29 16.32
CA VAL A 75 4.28 -7.49 16.92
C VAL A 75 5.32 -8.60 16.97
N ARG A 76 5.39 -9.30 18.11
CA ARG A 76 6.11 -10.57 18.27
C ARG A 76 5.14 -11.70 18.59
N THR A 77 5.46 -12.89 18.11
CA THR A 77 4.69 -14.11 18.39
C THR A 77 5.61 -15.27 18.74
N ALA A 78 5.22 -16.11 19.68
CA ALA A 78 5.86 -17.38 19.93
C ALA A 78 5.39 -18.49 18.96
N GLN A 79 4.36 -18.23 18.16
CA GLN A 79 3.71 -19.22 17.30
C GLN A 79 4.08 -18.98 15.83
N HIS A 80 5.05 -19.74 15.32
CA HIS A 80 5.53 -19.66 13.92
C HIS A 80 4.94 -20.78 13.05
N ASN A 81 3.60 -20.94 13.05
CA ASN A 81 2.91 -21.96 12.27
C ASN A 81 1.86 -21.35 11.32
N ALA A 82 1.54 -22.12 10.27
CA ALA A 82 0.60 -21.66 9.22
C ALA A 82 -0.82 -21.37 9.74
N GLN A 83 -1.27 -22.10 10.75
CA GLN A 83 -2.60 -21.91 11.34
C GLN A 83 -2.70 -20.57 12.06
N TRP A 84 -1.70 -20.24 12.88
CA TRP A 84 -1.64 -18.95 13.56
C TRP A 84 -1.54 -17.80 12.54
N LEU A 85 -0.65 -17.94 11.55
CA LEU A 85 -0.49 -16.94 10.48
C LEU A 85 -1.80 -16.69 9.73
N GLY A 86 -2.55 -17.75 9.41
CA GLY A 86 -3.86 -17.62 8.75
C GLY A 86 -4.89 -16.88 9.61
N ARG A 87 -4.92 -17.13 10.93
CA ARG A 87 -5.77 -16.40 11.87
C ARG A 87 -5.35 -14.94 12.00
N PHE A 88 -4.05 -14.69 12.15
CA PHE A 88 -3.48 -13.34 12.23
C PHE A 88 -3.81 -12.51 10.97
N ALA A 89 -3.54 -13.05 9.79
CA ALA A 89 -3.83 -12.37 8.52
C ALA A 89 -5.34 -12.02 8.38
N LYS A 90 -6.24 -12.94 8.74
CA LYS A 90 -7.68 -12.70 8.75
C LYS A 90 -8.08 -11.62 9.77
N ALA A 91 -7.49 -11.65 10.97
CA ALA A 91 -7.76 -10.66 11.99
C ALA A 91 -7.33 -9.27 11.52
N VAL A 92 -6.08 -9.13 11.04
CA VAL A 92 -5.53 -7.88 10.53
C VAL A 92 -6.36 -7.33 9.36
N ALA A 93 -6.74 -8.18 8.39
CA ALA A 93 -7.57 -7.79 7.26
C ALA A 93 -9.00 -7.33 7.64
N SER A 94 -9.47 -7.68 8.84
CA SER A 94 -10.80 -7.28 9.33
C SER A 94 -10.84 -5.90 9.97
N PHE A 95 -9.69 -5.25 10.16
CA PHE A 95 -9.60 -3.94 10.77
C PHE A 95 -9.43 -2.86 9.69
N PRO A 96 -10.43 -1.99 9.48
CA PRO A 96 -10.35 -0.93 8.46
C PRO A 96 -9.26 0.11 8.77
N GLU A 97 -8.84 0.22 10.02
CA GLU A 97 -7.76 1.12 10.46
C GLU A 97 -6.37 0.65 9.99
N VAL A 98 -6.22 -0.63 9.62
CA VAL A 98 -4.96 -1.19 9.16
C VAL A 98 -4.73 -0.80 7.71
N MET A 99 -3.71 0.02 7.50
CA MET A 99 -3.28 0.44 6.16
C MET A 99 -2.32 -0.55 5.53
N ASP A 100 -1.36 -1.06 6.31
CA ASP A 100 -0.36 -2.03 5.87
C ASP A 100 -0.05 -3.01 6.99
N CYS A 101 0.32 -4.23 6.60
CA CYS A 101 0.90 -5.23 7.50
C CYS A 101 2.00 -5.98 6.77
N TYR A 102 3.19 -5.95 7.33
CA TYR A 102 4.37 -6.60 6.78
C TYR A 102 4.87 -7.69 7.72
N ARG A 103 5.27 -8.84 7.16
CA ARG A 103 6.11 -9.80 7.86
C ARG A 103 7.55 -9.30 7.79
N MET A 104 8.20 -9.26 8.94
CA MET A 104 9.54 -8.70 9.07
C MET A 104 10.57 -9.82 9.21
N SER A 105 11.82 -9.49 8.95
CA SER A 105 12.99 -10.25 9.34
C SER A 105 13.74 -9.49 10.43
N GLY A 106 14.13 -10.13 11.52
CA GLY A 106 14.84 -9.51 12.64
C GLY A 106 14.09 -9.64 13.97
N GLU A 107 14.18 -8.64 14.82
CA GLU A 107 13.66 -8.68 16.19
C GLU A 107 12.14 -8.72 16.33
N ILE A 108 11.43 -8.22 15.35
CA ILE A 108 9.97 -8.22 15.33
C ILE A 108 9.47 -9.13 14.21
N ASP A 109 8.33 -9.78 14.41
CA ASP A 109 7.76 -10.70 13.40
C ASP A 109 6.86 -9.96 12.39
N TYR A 110 6.10 -8.97 12.85
CA TYR A 110 5.20 -8.18 12.00
C TYR A 110 5.24 -6.70 12.36
N LEU A 111 5.08 -5.87 11.35
CA LEU A 111 4.88 -4.43 11.47
C LEU A 111 3.56 -4.05 10.84
N ILE A 112 2.68 -3.43 11.63
CA ILE A 112 1.37 -2.94 11.18
C ILE A 112 1.42 -1.41 11.18
N ARG A 113 0.90 -0.78 10.13
CA ARG A 113 0.68 0.67 10.09
C ARG A 113 -0.82 0.95 10.15
N LEU A 114 -1.20 1.80 11.08
CA LEU A 114 -2.58 2.24 11.32
C LEU A 114 -2.78 3.69 10.90
N ALA A 115 -4.02 4.00 10.52
CA ALA A 115 -4.51 5.36 10.36
C ALA A 115 -5.73 5.54 11.27
N LEU A 116 -5.63 6.48 12.22
CA LEU A 116 -6.58 6.64 13.32
C LEU A 116 -6.91 8.13 13.56
N PRO A 117 -8.05 8.45 14.17
CA PRO A 117 -8.38 9.81 14.55
C PRO A 117 -7.55 10.30 15.76
N ASP A 118 -7.37 9.46 16.78
CA ASP A 118 -6.83 9.81 18.10
C ASP A 118 -6.25 8.60 18.83
N ILE A 119 -5.77 8.82 20.05
CA ILE A 119 -5.21 7.79 20.95
C ILE A 119 -6.29 6.85 21.47
N GLU A 120 -7.49 7.34 21.72
CA GLU A 120 -8.63 6.54 22.21
C GLU A 120 -9.03 5.49 21.18
N ALA A 121 -9.04 5.84 19.91
CA ALA A 121 -9.26 4.90 18.80
C ALA A 121 -8.16 3.84 18.71
N TYR A 122 -6.89 4.21 19.03
CA TYR A 122 -5.82 3.23 19.15
C TYR A 122 -6.06 2.23 20.28
N ASP A 123 -6.44 2.68 21.47
CA ASP A 123 -6.74 1.80 22.61
C ASP A 123 -7.88 0.83 22.26
N ALA A 124 -8.94 1.32 21.61
CA ALA A 124 -10.04 0.49 21.13
C ALA A 124 -9.58 -0.54 20.09
N PHE A 125 -8.73 -0.16 19.15
CA PHE A 125 -8.12 -1.08 18.19
C PHE A 125 -7.27 -2.15 18.90
N TYR A 126 -6.39 -1.75 19.82
CA TYR A 126 -5.50 -2.64 20.56
C TYR A 126 -6.29 -3.72 21.31
N LYS A 127 -7.34 -3.34 22.04
CA LYS A 127 -8.22 -4.28 22.76
C LYS A 127 -8.88 -5.29 21.81
N ARG A 128 -9.31 -4.86 20.64
CA ARG A 128 -9.89 -5.75 19.62
C ARG A 128 -8.86 -6.69 19.00
N LEU A 129 -7.62 -6.22 18.82
CA LEU A 129 -6.53 -7.03 18.27
C LEU A 129 -6.17 -8.17 19.21
N ILE A 130 -5.88 -7.88 20.49
CA ILE A 130 -5.49 -8.90 21.48
C ILE A 130 -6.63 -9.86 21.83
N ALA A 131 -7.89 -9.44 21.68
CA ALA A 131 -9.04 -10.33 21.84
C ALA A 131 -9.18 -11.36 20.70
N LYS A 132 -8.64 -11.05 19.49
CA LYS A 132 -8.73 -11.94 18.34
C LYS A 132 -7.52 -12.85 18.17
N ILE A 133 -6.36 -12.43 18.66
CA ILE A 133 -5.09 -13.11 18.39
C ILE A 133 -4.19 -13.05 19.63
N GLU A 134 -3.61 -14.19 19.97
CA GLU A 134 -2.58 -14.29 21.00
C GLU A 134 -1.24 -13.79 20.45
N LEU A 135 -0.66 -12.80 21.13
CA LEU A 135 0.61 -12.15 20.79
C LEU A 135 1.54 -12.25 21.99
N SER A 136 2.85 -12.43 21.75
CA SER A 136 3.85 -12.48 22.83
C SER A 136 4.25 -11.09 23.30
N ASP A 137 4.35 -10.15 22.36
CA ASP A 137 4.70 -8.75 22.66
C ASP A 137 4.11 -7.81 21.59
N VAL A 138 3.74 -6.62 22.02
CA VAL A 138 3.20 -5.56 21.15
C VAL A 138 3.79 -4.23 21.57
N THR A 139 4.60 -3.65 20.71
CA THR A 139 5.14 -2.30 20.90
C THR A 139 4.50 -1.34 19.92
N SER A 140 3.98 -0.22 20.42
CA SER A 140 3.29 0.78 19.59
C SER A 140 4.06 2.09 19.58
N MET A 141 4.25 2.63 18.38
CA MET A 141 5.00 3.86 18.13
C MET A 141 4.11 4.84 17.38
N PHE A 142 3.86 5.99 17.97
CA PHE A 142 3.09 7.06 17.34
C PHE A 142 4.03 7.93 16.51
N ALA A 143 3.70 8.11 15.24
CA ALA A 143 4.45 9.01 14.37
C ALA A 143 4.17 10.46 14.79
N MET A 144 5.20 11.19 15.16
CA MET A 144 5.11 12.60 15.54
C MET A 144 4.94 13.49 14.31
N GLU A 145 5.56 13.10 13.20
CA GLU A 145 5.57 13.86 11.95
C GLU A 145 5.72 12.92 10.75
N GLU A 146 5.03 13.21 9.66
CA GLU A 146 5.24 12.57 8.37
C GLU A 146 6.17 13.43 7.51
N ILE A 147 7.45 13.08 7.45
CA ILE A 147 8.46 13.83 6.70
C ILE A 147 8.30 13.60 5.19
N LYS A 148 7.91 12.41 4.79
CA LYS A 148 7.66 12.03 3.40
C LYS A 148 6.66 10.90 3.31
N SER A 149 5.65 11.09 2.46
CA SER A 149 4.72 10.03 2.05
C SER A 149 4.53 10.10 0.54
N THR A 150 4.56 8.96 -0.11
CA THR A 150 4.29 8.85 -1.54
C THR A 150 3.81 7.46 -1.90
N THR A 151 2.87 7.38 -2.85
CA THR A 151 2.45 6.13 -3.47
C THR A 151 3.21 5.86 -4.77
N ARG A 152 4.04 6.81 -5.22
CA ARG A 152 4.82 6.72 -6.45
C ARG A 152 5.98 5.76 -6.28
N LEU A 153 6.02 4.71 -7.09
CA LEU A 153 7.12 3.75 -7.15
C LEU A 153 8.25 4.26 -8.07
N PRO A 154 9.53 4.07 -7.69
CA PRO A 154 10.65 4.39 -8.57
C PRO A 154 10.71 3.39 -9.74
N LEU A 155 10.63 3.91 -10.98
CA LEU A 155 10.64 3.07 -12.19
C LEU A 155 12.04 2.90 -12.80
N ASN A 156 13.08 3.38 -12.14
CA ASN A 156 14.48 3.22 -12.55
C ASN A 156 15.03 1.79 -12.34
N TYR A 157 14.30 0.94 -11.62
CA TYR A 157 14.64 -0.49 -11.41
C TYR A 157 13.96 -1.42 -12.42
N LEU A 158 13.20 -0.88 -13.37
CA LEU A 158 12.66 -1.67 -14.46
C LEU A 158 13.80 -2.23 -15.32
N PRO A 159 13.76 -3.55 -15.63
CA PRO A 159 14.80 -4.21 -16.42
C PRO A 159 14.87 -3.67 -17.85
#